data_b00b74d33e5d618416ad06e191ca27bd
#
_entry.id   b00b74d33e5d618416ad06e191ca27bd
#
_cell.length_a   1.000
_cell.length_b   1.000
_cell.length_c   1.000
_cell.angle_alpha   90.00
_cell.angle_beta   90.00
_cell.angle_gamma   90.00
#
_symmetry.space_group_name_H-M   'P 1'
#
loop_
_entity.id
_entity.type
_entity.pdbx_description
1 polymer ?
#
loop_
_entity_poly.entity_id
_entity_poly.type
_entity_poly.pdbx_seq_one_letter_code
_entity_poly.pdbx_strand_id
1 'polypeptide(L)'
;MGILAQDKTSKNTKSSFEVSGNCEMCQKRIEKAAYSVKGVKMANWDIPTNIISILHDSNKASVASIQLAIAQAGHDTPLSKAPDAVYDKLPMCCLYDRKKE
;
A
#
# COMPACT_ATOMS: atom_id res chain seq x y z
N MET A 1 2.15 35.80 0.23
CA MET A 1 2.02 35.21 0.19
C MET A 1 2.02 34.27 -0.12
N GLY A 2 1.78 34.30 -0.65
CA GLY A 2 1.72 33.34 -1.47
C GLY A 2 2.08 32.21 -0.99
N ILE A 3 2.75 32.14 -0.41
CA ILE A 3 3.13 31.09 0.14
C ILE A 3 2.13 30.18 0.40
N LEU A 4 1.15 30.60 0.86
CA LEU A 4 0.17 29.77 1.14
C LEU A 4 -0.14 29.01 0.00
N ALA A 5 -0.03 29.50 -1.05
CA ALA A 5 -0.43 28.82 -2.20
C ALA A 5 0.44 27.65 -2.32
N GLN A 6 1.53 27.71 -1.85
CA GLN A 6 2.38 26.71 -1.95
C GLN A 6 1.94 25.57 -1.23
N ASP A 7 1.45 25.73 -0.14
CA ASP A 7 0.99 24.63 0.62
C ASP A 7 0.13 23.77 -0.17
N LYS A 8 -0.64 24.29 -1.05
CA LYS A 8 -1.50 23.51 -1.76
C LYS A 8 -0.75 22.73 -2.71
N THR A 9 0.27 23.26 -3.23
CA THR A 9 0.93 22.53 -4.24
C THR A 9 1.69 21.44 -3.59
N SER A 10 1.95 21.50 -2.34
CA SER A 10 2.67 20.48 -1.73
C SER A 10 1.79 19.46 -1.18
N LYS A 11 0.95 18.88 -2.00
CA LYS A 11 0.10 17.86 -1.56
C LYS A 11 0.83 16.56 -1.57
N ASN A 12 2.03 16.52 -2.13
CA ASN A 12 2.79 15.29 -2.19
C ASN A 12 3.20 14.90 -0.78
N THR A 13 2.74 13.78 -0.35
CA THR A 13 2.98 13.28 1.00
C THR A 13 3.70 11.96 0.92
N LYS A 14 4.67 11.75 1.79
CA LYS A 14 5.37 10.48 1.84
C LYS A 14 4.82 9.72 3.03
N SER A 15 4.44 8.48 2.80
CA SER A 15 3.90 7.62 3.85
C SER A 15 4.55 6.26 3.76
N SER A 16 4.65 5.57 4.86
CA SER A 16 5.14 4.20 4.86
C SER A 16 4.41 3.39 5.90
N PHE A 17 4.24 2.11 5.63
CA PHE A 17 3.61 1.20 6.57
C PHE A 17 3.97 -0.22 6.19
N GLU A 18 3.74 -1.16 7.08
CA GLU A 18 4.07 -2.54 6.84
C GLU A 18 2.98 -3.21 6.01
N VAL A 19 3.36 -4.03 5.05
CA VAL A 19 2.41 -4.81 4.26
C VAL A 19 2.94 -6.23 4.25
N SER A 20 2.13 -7.19 4.64
CA SER A 20 2.56 -8.58 4.74
C SER A 20 2.69 -9.21 3.36
N GLY A 21 3.81 -9.86 3.14
CA GLY A 21 4.07 -10.55 1.87
C GLY A 21 5.41 -11.24 1.95
N ASN A 22 5.79 -11.95 0.90
CA ASN A 22 7.00 -12.77 0.91
C ASN A 22 8.01 -12.50 -0.18
N CYS A 23 7.58 -12.27 -1.40
CA CYS A 23 8.50 -12.36 -2.52
C CYS A 23 8.23 -11.32 -3.60
N GLU A 24 8.97 -11.43 -4.70
CA GLU A 24 8.82 -10.47 -5.79
C GLU A 24 7.44 -10.48 -6.41
N MET A 25 6.75 -11.60 -6.45
CA MET A 25 5.41 -11.63 -6.98
C MET A 25 4.48 -10.84 -6.07
N CYS A 26 4.72 -10.90 -4.76
CA CYS A 26 3.95 -10.12 -3.81
C CYS A 26 4.27 -8.65 -4.02
N GLN A 27 5.55 -8.33 -4.25
CA GLN A 27 5.96 -6.95 -4.47
C GLN A 27 5.19 -6.35 -5.65
N LYS A 28 5.13 -7.06 -6.76
CA LYS A 28 4.45 -6.55 -7.93
C LYS A 28 2.96 -6.36 -7.65
N ARG A 29 2.34 -7.30 -6.94
CA ARG A 29 0.92 -7.23 -6.66
C ARG A 29 0.63 -6.08 -5.71
N ILE A 30 1.45 -5.92 -4.67
CA ILE A 30 1.27 -4.87 -3.68
C ILE A 30 1.44 -3.50 -4.33
N GLU A 31 2.50 -3.34 -5.13
CA GLU A 31 2.75 -2.06 -5.77
C GLU A 31 1.65 -1.73 -6.79
N LYS A 32 1.18 -2.73 -7.54
CA LYS A 32 0.13 -2.51 -8.51
C LYS A 32 -1.14 -2.07 -7.80
N ALA A 33 -1.45 -2.68 -6.67
CA ALA A 33 -2.65 -2.31 -5.90
C ALA A 33 -2.54 -0.86 -5.42
N ALA A 34 -1.36 -0.47 -4.93
CA ALA A 34 -1.15 0.89 -4.47
C ALA A 34 -1.32 1.88 -5.63
N TYR A 35 -0.75 1.56 -6.79
CA TYR A 35 -0.87 2.44 -7.95
C TYR A 35 -2.30 2.54 -8.48
N SER A 36 -3.16 1.58 -8.15
CA SER A 36 -4.53 1.63 -8.60
C SER A 36 -5.33 2.73 -7.91
N VAL A 37 -4.82 3.26 -6.81
CA VAL A 37 -5.51 4.31 -6.08
C VAL A 37 -5.16 5.65 -6.74
N LYS A 38 -6.17 6.39 -7.16
CA LYS A 38 -5.94 7.66 -7.81
C LYS A 38 -5.22 8.59 -6.85
N GLY A 39 -4.16 9.19 -7.26
CA GLY A 39 -3.36 10.07 -6.43
C GLY A 39 -2.05 9.48 -5.97
N VAL A 40 -1.86 8.17 -6.12
CA VAL A 40 -0.59 7.54 -5.78
C VAL A 40 0.39 7.80 -6.91
N LYS A 41 1.54 8.36 -6.61
CA LYS A 41 2.56 8.70 -7.60
C LYS A 41 3.71 7.74 -7.62
N MET A 42 4.09 7.20 -6.48
CA MET A 42 5.15 6.21 -6.40
C MET A 42 4.85 5.23 -5.29
N ALA A 43 5.15 3.98 -5.49
CA ALA A 43 4.96 2.96 -4.47
C ALA A 43 6.10 1.95 -4.61
N ASN A 44 6.81 1.70 -3.52
CA ASN A 44 7.92 0.77 -3.51
C ASN A 44 7.86 -0.07 -2.24
N TRP A 45 7.65 -1.37 -2.40
CA TRP A 45 7.56 -2.29 -1.26
C TRP A 45 8.88 -3.03 -1.11
N ASP A 46 9.46 -2.95 0.09
CA ASP A 46 10.75 -3.54 0.36
C ASP A 46 10.56 -4.95 0.92
N ILE A 47 11.09 -5.94 0.23
CA ILE A 47 10.87 -7.32 0.61
C ILE A 47 11.42 -7.65 2.00
N PRO A 48 12.68 -7.36 2.31
CA PRO A 48 13.22 -7.72 3.61
C PRO A 48 12.46 -7.15 4.81
N THR A 49 11.98 -5.93 4.71
CA THR A 49 11.32 -5.28 5.84
C THR A 49 9.82 -5.32 5.75
N ASN A 50 9.27 -5.62 4.58
CA ASN A 50 7.85 -5.59 4.30
C ASN A 50 7.27 -4.18 4.41
N ILE A 51 8.12 -3.17 4.32
CA ILE A 51 7.64 -1.78 4.40
C ILE A 51 7.44 -1.24 2.99
N ILE A 52 6.30 -0.63 2.76
CA ILE A 52 6.04 0.06 1.51
C ILE A 52 6.24 1.54 1.73
N SER A 53 6.90 2.20 0.80
CA SER A 53 7.08 3.63 0.83
C SER A 53 6.27 4.21 -0.30
N ILE A 54 5.44 5.19 -0.01
CA ILE A 54 4.50 5.73 -0.98
C ILE A 54 4.60 7.24 -1.07
N LEU A 55 4.58 7.75 -2.30
CA LEU A 55 4.45 9.18 -2.54
C LEU A 55 3.06 9.37 -3.11
N HIS A 56 2.22 10.15 -2.47
CA HIS A 56 0.85 10.31 -2.91
C HIS A 56 0.33 11.72 -2.67
N ASP A 57 -0.71 12.08 -3.41
CA ASP A 57 -1.39 13.35 -3.23
C ASP A 57 -2.42 13.09 -2.14
N SER A 58 -2.20 13.64 -0.95
CA SER A 58 -3.05 13.36 0.21
C SER A 58 -4.48 13.87 0.03
N ASN A 59 -4.71 14.73 -0.94
CA ASN A 59 -6.07 15.19 -1.21
C ASN A 59 -6.84 14.16 -2.05
N LYS A 60 -6.15 13.26 -2.73
CA LYS A 60 -6.80 12.28 -3.58
C LYS A 60 -6.68 10.87 -3.02
N ALA A 61 -5.61 10.58 -2.32
CA ALA A 61 -5.37 9.24 -1.82
C ALA A 61 -4.95 9.32 -0.36
N SER A 62 -5.73 8.73 0.52
CA SER A 62 -5.39 8.67 1.94
C SER A 62 -4.64 7.38 2.21
N VAL A 63 -3.91 7.34 3.32
CA VAL A 63 -3.23 6.12 3.72
C VAL A 63 -4.26 4.99 3.90
N ALA A 64 -5.43 5.32 4.45
CA ALA A 64 -6.47 4.30 4.66
C ALA A 64 -6.97 3.73 3.33
N SER A 65 -7.16 4.58 2.31
CA SER A 65 -7.65 4.08 1.03
C SER A 65 -6.60 3.24 0.32
N ILE A 66 -5.32 3.60 0.46
CA ILE A 66 -4.25 2.84 -0.14
C ILE A 66 -4.15 1.48 0.55
N GLN A 67 -4.24 1.44 1.88
CA GLN A 67 -4.18 0.19 2.60
C GLN A 67 -5.37 -0.71 2.25
N LEU A 68 -6.55 -0.13 2.07
CA LEU A 68 -7.71 -0.92 1.70
C LEU A 68 -7.50 -1.56 0.32
N ALA A 69 -6.96 -0.82 -0.64
CA ALA A 69 -6.72 -1.37 -1.97
C ALA A 69 -5.72 -2.52 -1.90
N ILE A 70 -4.67 -2.38 -1.11
CA ILE A 70 -3.67 -3.42 -0.96
C ILE A 70 -4.28 -4.64 -0.27
N ALA A 71 -5.11 -4.43 0.75
CA ALA A 71 -5.75 -5.53 1.44
C ALA A 71 -6.70 -6.28 0.50
N GLN A 72 -7.40 -5.56 -0.35
CA GLN A 72 -8.31 -6.20 -1.30
C GLN A 72 -7.55 -7.01 -2.36
N ALA A 73 -6.26 -6.75 -2.53
CA ALA A 73 -5.43 -7.53 -3.43
C ALA A 73 -4.87 -8.79 -2.74
N GLY A 74 -5.09 -8.93 -1.44
CA GLY A 74 -4.70 -10.13 -0.71
C GLY A 74 -3.60 -9.96 0.32
N HIS A 75 -3.18 -8.73 0.61
CA HIS A 75 -2.07 -8.50 1.53
C HIS A 75 -2.50 -7.67 2.74
N ASP A 76 -2.27 -8.18 3.92
CA ASP A 76 -2.68 -7.51 5.16
C ASP A 76 -1.88 -6.23 5.39
N THR A 77 -2.56 -5.21 5.89
CA THR A 77 -1.97 -3.93 6.25
C THR A 77 -2.40 -3.59 7.68
N PRO A 78 -1.79 -2.57 8.30
CA PRO A 78 -2.16 -2.22 9.67
C PRO A 78 -3.62 -1.85 9.85
N LEU A 79 -4.21 -1.15 8.89
CA LEU A 79 -5.59 -0.71 9.02
C LEU A 79 -6.61 -1.63 8.34
N SER A 80 -6.18 -2.49 7.44
CA SER A 80 -7.08 -3.32 6.67
C SER A 80 -6.51 -4.71 6.50
N LYS A 81 -7.33 -5.71 6.71
CA LYS A 81 -6.91 -7.08 6.52
C LYS A 81 -7.45 -7.61 5.20
N ALA A 82 -6.69 -8.44 4.54
CA ALA A 82 -7.14 -9.05 3.30
C ALA A 82 -8.29 -10.00 3.59
N PRO A 83 -9.32 -10.01 2.73
CA PRO A 83 -10.38 -10.99 2.88
C PRO A 83 -9.79 -12.40 2.75
N ASP A 84 -10.22 -13.33 3.58
CA ASP A 84 -9.69 -14.68 3.57
C ASP A 84 -9.78 -15.32 2.18
N ALA A 85 -10.89 -15.12 1.51
CA ALA A 85 -11.09 -15.71 0.19
C ALA A 85 -10.06 -15.19 -0.82
N VAL A 86 -9.64 -13.94 -0.70
CA VAL A 86 -8.66 -13.37 -1.60
C VAL A 86 -7.27 -13.89 -1.24
N TYR A 87 -6.95 -13.92 0.05
CA TYR A 87 -5.68 -14.42 0.51
C TYR A 87 -5.50 -15.87 0.05
N ASP A 88 -6.54 -16.69 0.20
CA ASP A 88 -6.47 -18.10 -0.13
C ASP A 88 -6.21 -18.36 -1.62
N LYS A 89 -6.48 -17.37 -2.45
CA LYS A 89 -6.25 -17.52 -3.89
C LYS A 89 -4.89 -17.02 -4.34
N LEU A 90 -4.07 -16.52 -3.42
CA LEU A 90 -2.75 -16.06 -3.80
C LEU A 90 -1.88 -17.23 -4.26
N PRO A 91 -0.90 -16.97 -5.13
CA PRO A 91 0.05 -18.01 -5.51
C PRO A 91 0.75 -18.52 -4.27
N MET A 92 1.14 -19.77 -4.28
CA MET A 92 1.76 -20.39 -3.12
C MET A 92 2.93 -19.59 -2.56
N CYS A 93 3.73 -18.97 -3.38
CA CYS A 93 4.86 -18.20 -2.91
C CYS A 93 4.43 -16.91 -2.19
N CYS A 94 3.18 -16.51 -2.34
CA CYS A 94 2.66 -15.34 -1.69
C CYS A 94 1.80 -15.64 -0.46
N LEU A 95 1.71 -16.89 -0.08
CA LEU A 95 0.94 -17.26 1.11
C LEU A 95 1.82 -16.99 2.33
N TYR A 96 1.86 -15.71 2.74
CA TYR A 96 2.67 -15.31 3.85
C TYR A 96 2.00 -15.69 5.16
N ASP A 97 2.77 -15.69 6.24
CA ASP A 97 2.21 -16.01 7.55
C ASP A 97 1.40 -14.82 8.02
N ARG A 98 0.11 -15.01 8.22
CA ARG A 98 -0.75 -13.91 8.64
C ARG A 98 -0.59 -13.69 10.14
N LYS A 99 -0.53 -12.41 10.50
CA LYS A 99 -0.39 -12.07 11.89
C LYS A 99 -1.72 -12.27 12.59
N LYS A 100 -1.68 -12.76 13.81
CA LYS A 100 -2.89 -12.95 14.57
C LYS A 100 -3.13 -11.74 15.43
N GLU A 101 -4.37 -11.39 15.63
CA GLU A 101 -4.72 -10.22 16.41
C GLU A 101 -4.72 -10.51 17.89
#